data_0f6ece4205e2ca687e0d6d25c13e636f
#
_entry.id   0f6ece4205e2ca687e0d6d25c13e636f
#
_cell.length_a   1.000
_cell.length_b   1.000
_cell.length_c   1.000
_cell.angle_alpha   90.00
_cell.angle_beta   90.00
_cell.angle_gamma   90.00
#
_symmetry.space_group_name_H-M   'P 1'
#
loop_
_entity.id
_entity.type
_entity.pdbx_description
1 polymer ?
#
loop_
_entity_poly.entity_id
_entity_poly.type
_entity_poly.pdbx_seq_one_letter_code
_entity_poly.pdbx_strand_id
1 'polypeptide(L)'
;MNLYICNIIQQWIKRFKHMNVDSEQITLDKSLVIAQDQPLSDKQLKECLINVLGKNKCRIITVPPRKWVLEFTDGGKVYHLLVRTCTYLGNPHPIFKKRVQLPLWFNDYTNMVNEQNPKIDVRYIGVYHYGDTFHGDNVIFVDFKKDTYLTKKGHNSSAHVYTNDLFQAMTYGVFTKEDYFGNSISTIRRDKFQDYLTNKVSDTNSLFDLFRIFNYGFTFGQWLKALDAIKEMHEKTTGISGGKQNGRAGFWNINSTSSQ
;
A
#
# COMPACT_ATOMS: atom_id res chain seq x y z
N MET A 1 4.90 35.26 8.59
CA MET A 1 4.27 33.92 8.47
C MET A 1 5.24 32.82 8.04
N ASN A 2 6.27 33.13 7.23
CA ASN A 2 7.21 32.13 6.71
C ASN A 2 8.23 31.57 7.74
N LEU A 3 8.66 32.35 8.72
CA LEU A 3 9.65 31.93 9.74
C LEU A 3 9.09 30.90 10.74
N TYR A 4 7.80 31.02 11.07
CA TYR A 4 7.16 30.10 12.03
C TYR A 4 6.96 28.70 11.43
N ILE A 5 6.56 28.63 10.17
CA ILE A 5 6.43 27.39 9.41
C ILE A 5 7.80 26.73 9.19
N CYS A 6 8.84 27.50 8.86
CA CYS A 6 10.21 26.99 8.77
C CYS A 6 10.74 26.44 10.08
N ASN A 7 10.44 27.06 11.22
CA ASN A 7 10.85 26.54 12.53
C ASN A 7 10.13 25.25 12.92
N ILE A 8 8.84 25.15 12.67
CA ILE A 8 8.08 23.90 12.87
C ILE A 8 8.64 22.80 11.98
N ILE A 9 8.89 23.08 10.72
CA ILE A 9 9.47 22.14 9.75
C ILE A 9 10.88 21.72 10.17
N GLN A 10 11.73 22.65 10.62
CA GLN A 10 13.08 22.33 11.11
C GLN A 10 13.08 21.53 12.41
N GLN A 11 12.13 21.80 13.31
CA GLN A 11 11.95 20.99 14.52
C GLN A 11 11.47 19.57 14.18
N TRP A 12 10.60 19.45 13.19
CA TRP A 12 10.18 18.16 12.63
C TRP A 12 11.36 17.41 12.00
N ILE A 13 12.17 18.07 11.17
CA ILE A 13 13.38 17.48 10.56
C ILE A 13 14.38 17.02 11.63
N LYS A 14 14.58 17.80 12.71
CA LYS A 14 15.45 17.41 13.82
C LYS A 14 14.90 16.21 14.60
N ARG A 15 13.60 16.14 14.83
CA ARG A 15 12.94 14.96 15.42
C ARG A 15 13.10 13.72 14.55
N PHE A 16 12.94 13.84 13.23
CA PHE A 16 13.09 12.72 12.30
C PHE A 16 14.52 12.18 12.19
N LYS A 17 15.56 12.96 12.49
CA LYS A 17 16.96 12.50 12.44
C LYS A 17 17.37 11.58 13.59
N HIS A 18 16.61 11.51 14.66
CA HIS A 18 16.99 10.83 15.90
C HIS A 18 15.98 9.83 16.47
N MET A 19 14.86 9.58 15.82
CA MET A 19 13.84 8.66 16.31
C MET A 19 13.68 7.45 15.39
N ASN A 20 13.33 6.31 15.99
CA ASN A 20 12.70 5.21 15.25
C ASN A 20 11.54 5.79 14.47
N VAL A 21 11.59 5.62 13.17
CA VAL A 21 10.84 6.45 12.23
C VAL A 21 9.35 6.24 12.36
N ASP A 22 8.67 7.23 12.90
CA ASP A 22 7.22 7.30 12.89
C ASP A 22 6.71 7.34 11.45
N SER A 23 5.55 6.78 11.23
CA SER A 23 4.88 6.81 9.94
C SER A 23 3.42 7.20 10.09
N GLU A 24 2.79 7.68 9.03
CA GLU A 24 1.35 7.90 9.05
C GLU A 24 0.63 6.56 9.09
N GLN A 25 -0.27 6.42 10.06
CA GLN A 25 -1.18 5.28 10.19
C GLN A 25 -2.63 5.74 10.11
N ILE A 26 -3.47 4.86 9.62
CA ILE A 26 -4.93 5.04 9.61
C ILE A 26 -5.49 4.42 10.88
N THR A 27 -6.36 5.16 11.57
CA THR A 27 -7.14 4.67 12.71
C THR A 27 -8.48 4.08 12.29
N LEU A 28 -9.18 3.42 13.20
CA LEU A 28 -10.51 2.86 12.94
C LEU A 28 -11.55 3.92 12.58
N ASP A 29 -11.43 5.12 13.11
CA ASP A 29 -12.27 6.26 12.79
C ASP A 29 -11.86 6.99 11.50
N LYS A 30 -10.90 6.41 10.76
CA LYS A 30 -10.36 6.94 9.50
C LYS A 30 -9.55 8.23 9.65
N SER A 31 -9.13 8.57 10.85
CA SER A 31 -8.15 9.64 11.05
C SER A 31 -6.73 9.16 10.71
N LEU A 32 -5.83 10.10 10.46
CA LEU A 32 -4.41 9.84 10.26
C LEU A 32 -3.65 10.23 11.52
N VAL A 33 -2.84 9.33 12.00
CA VAL A 33 -1.95 9.56 13.15
C VAL A 33 -0.51 9.27 12.76
N ILE A 34 0.42 9.84 13.50
CA ILE A 34 1.83 9.50 13.39
C ILE A 34 2.12 8.40 14.42
N ALA A 35 2.48 7.22 13.92
CA ALA A 35 2.85 6.08 14.74
C ALA A 35 3.85 5.19 14.00
N GLN A 36 4.50 4.28 14.73
CA GLN A 36 5.45 3.36 14.14
C GLN A 36 4.74 2.18 13.48
N ASP A 37 4.98 1.96 12.18
CA ASP A 37 4.48 0.77 11.49
C ASP A 37 5.14 -0.48 12.06
N GLN A 38 4.33 -1.50 12.36
CA GLN A 38 4.78 -2.79 12.84
C GLN A 38 4.75 -3.82 11.69
N PRO A 39 5.88 -4.44 11.34
CA PRO A 39 5.87 -5.53 10.37
C PRO A 39 5.13 -6.75 10.94
N LEU A 40 4.26 -7.33 10.14
CA LEU A 40 3.56 -8.55 10.53
C LEU A 40 4.45 -9.78 10.33
N SER A 41 4.42 -10.68 11.31
CA SER A 41 5.02 -12.02 11.19
C SER A 41 4.24 -12.89 10.20
N ASP A 42 4.86 -13.96 9.70
CA ASP A 42 4.20 -14.93 8.82
C ASP A 42 2.94 -15.55 9.46
N LYS A 43 2.95 -15.76 10.79
CA LYS A 43 1.78 -16.24 11.52
C LYS A 43 0.63 -15.23 11.45
N GLN A 44 0.92 -13.97 11.72
CA GLN A 44 -0.08 -12.89 11.67
C GLN A 44 -0.61 -12.66 10.25
N LEU A 45 0.25 -12.70 9.23
CA LEU A 45 -0.17 -12.59 7.82
C LEU A 45 -1.15 -13.71 7.44
N LYS A 46 -0.85 -14.96 7.82
CA LYS A 46 -1.74 -16.10 7.59
C LYS A 46 -3.07 -15.93 8.33
N GLU A 47 -3.02 -15.49 9.57
CA GLU A 47 -4.20 -15.23 10.39
C GLU A 47 -5.13 -14.18 9.75
N CYS A 48 -4.60 -13.03 9.32
CA CYS A 48 -5.38 -12.00 8.65
C CYS A 48 -6.11 -12.52 7.41
N LEU A 49 -5.41 -13.32 6.59
CA LEU A 49 -5.98 -13.86 5.35
C LEU A 49 -7.02 -14.95 5.62
N ILE A 50 -6.70 -15.92 6.49
CA ILE A 50 -7.60 -17.02 6.80
C ILE A 50 -8.88 -16.53 7.47
N ASN A 51 -8.79 -15.49 8.31
CA ASN A 51 -9.95 -14.90 8.98
C ASN A 51 -10.91 -14.23 8.02
N VAL A 52 -10.42 -13.66 6.91
CA VAL A 52 -11.27 -12.98 5.93
C VAL A 52 -11.76 -13.90 4.82
N LEU A 53 -10.94 -14.88 4.41
CA LEU A 53 -11.27 -15.77 3.30
C LEU A 53 -11.99 -17.05 3.72
N GLY A 54 -11.93 -17.39 5.03
CA GLY A 54 -12.51 -18.60 5.59
C GLY A 54 -11.54 -19.78 5.59
N LYS A 55 -11.39 -20.39 6.76
CA LYS A 55 -10.43 -21.49 6.98
C LYS A 55 -10.66 -22.70 6.07
N ASN A 56 -11.90 -23.02 5.78
CA ASN A 56 -12.30 -24.16 4.93
C ASN A 56 -12.02 -23.93 3.42
N LYS A 57 -11.77 -22.68 3.01
CA LYS A 57 -11.45 -22.33 1.63
C LYS A 57 -9.95 -22.08 1.41
N CYS A 58 -9.16 -22.14 2.49
CA CYS A 58 -7.74 -21.79 2.48
C CYS A 58 -6.85 -22.99 2.77
N ARG A 59 -5.75 -23.10 2.03
CA ARG A 59 -4.67 -24.07 2.27
C ARG A 59 -3.32 -23.37 2.23
N ILE A 60 -2.41 -23.72 3.14
CA ILE A 60 -1.03 -23.23 3.10
C ILE A 60 -0.19 -24.20 2.26
N ILE A 61 0.41 -23.69 1.20
CA ILE A 61 1.39 -24.40 0.38
C ILE A 61 2.79 -24.02 0.88
N THR A 62 3.59 -25.02 1.25
CA THR A 62 4.98 -24.79 1.61
C THR A 62 5.85 -24.76 0.35
N VAL A 63 6.65 -23.72 0.21
CA VAL A 63 7.61 -23.56 -0.89
C VAL A 63 9.02 -23.55 -0.29
N PRO A 64 9.89 -24.52 -0.64
CA PRO A 64 11.27 -24.54 -0.14
C PRO A 64 12.10 -23.32 -0.56
N PRO A 65 13.06 -22.86 0.25
CA PRO A 65 13.26 -23.12 1.68
C PRO A 65 12.41 -22.16 2.54
N ARG A 66 11.57 -22.70 3.42
CA ARG A 66 10.81 -21.95 4.45
C ARG A 66 9.91 -20.82 3.92
N LYS A 67 9.43 -20.91 2.68
CA LYS A 67 8.48 -19.98 2.07
C LYS A 67 7.08 -20.57 2.09
N TRP A 68 6.07 -19.73 1.94
CA TRP A 68 4.68 -20.18 1.90
C TRP A 68 3.85 -19.36 0.91
N VAL A 69 2.82 -19.98 0.41
CA VAL A 69 1.78 -19.37 -0.43
C VAL A 69 0.43 -19.74 0.19
N LEU A 70 -0.52 -18.84 0.21
CA LEU A 70 -1.89 -19.15 0.56
C LEU A 70 -2.65 -19.51 -0.70
N GLU A 71 -3.13 -20.75 -0.77
CA GLU A 71 -4.11 -21.14 -1.78
C GLU A 71 -5.51 -20.83 -1.23
N PHE A 72 -6.28 -20.11 -2.02
CA PHE A 72 -7.69 -19.81 -1.74
C PHE A 72 -8.55 -20.35 -2.89
N THR A 73 -9.63 -21.07 -2.56
CA THR A 73 -10.54 -21.64 -3.55
C THR A 73 -11.96 -21.13 -3.32
N ASP A 74 -12.57 -20.56 -4.37
CA ASP A 74 -13.97 -20.13 -4.33
C ASP A 74 -14.63 -20.30 -5.70
N GLY A 75 -15.83 -20.90 -5.72
CA GLY A 75 -16.60 -21.08 -6.95
C GLY A 75 -15.87 -21.85 -8.06
N GLY A 76 -14.98 -22.78 -7.71
CA GLY A 76 -14.17 -23.56 -8.66
C GLY A 76 -12.95 -22.81 -9.21
N LYS A 77 -12.71 -21.58 -8.81
CA LYS A 77 -11.49 -20.82 -9.12
C LYS A 77 -10.47 -20.99 -8.00
N VAL A 78 -9.21 -21.08 -8.37
CA VAL A 78 -8.08 -21.22 -7.46
C VAL A 78 -7.20 -19.99 -7.57
N TYR A 79 -6.88 -19.41 -6.42
CA TYR A 79 -6.02 -18.24 -6.27
C TYR A 79 -4.80 -18.61 -5.44
N HIS A 80 -3.61 -18.25 -5.88
CA HIS A 80 -2.39 -18.35 -5.10
C HIS A 80 -1.96 -16.96 -4.66
N LEU A 81 -2.05 -16.68 -3.36
CA LEU A 81 -1.70 -15.39 -2.79
C LEU A 81 -0.28 -15.43 -2.24
N LEU A 82 0.62 -14.64 -2.85
CA LEU A 82 1.98 -14.39 -2.40
C LEU A 82 1.97 -13.11 -1.57
N VAL A 83 2.27 -13.23 -0.28
CA VAL A 83 1.90 -12.22 0.70
C VAL A 83 3.10 -11.64 1.41
N ARG A 84 3.10 -10.33 1.63
CA ARG A 84 4.09 -9.59 2.40
C ARG A 84 3.45 -8.48 3.22
N THR A 85 4.11 -8.11 4.30
CA THR A 85 3.72 -6.92 5.08
C THR A 85 3.99 -5.65 4.28
N CYS A 86 3.13 -4.66 4.48
CA CYS A 86 3.27 -3.32 3.92
C CYS A 86 3.58 -2.36 5.07
N THR A 87 4.74 -1.69 5.02
CA THR A 87 5.20 -0.79 6.07
C THR A 87 5.88 0.44 5.48
N TYR A 88 6.13 1.42 6.33
CA TYR A 88 6.94 2.58 5.98
C TYR A 88 8.34 2.17 5.48
N LEU A 89 8.81 2.91 4.50
CA LEU A 89 10.06 2.59 3.81
C LEU A 89 11.32 2.99 4.61
N GLY A 90 11.18 3.90 5.58
CA GLY A 90 12.30 4.51 6.29
C GLY A 90 12.85 5.76 5.60
N ASN A 91 13.67 6.54 6.35
CA ASN A 91 14.35 7.71 5.78
C ASN A 91 15.27 7.32 4.61
N PRO A 92 15.37 8.17 3.56
CA PRO A 92 14.82 9.52 3.42
C PRO A 92 13.42 9.59 2.78
N HIS A 93 12.65 8.52 2.79
CA HIS A 93 11.35 8.50 2.12
C HIS A 93 10.27 9.23 2.92
N PRO A 94 9.24 9.78 2.26
CA PRO A 94 8.12 10.40 2.94
C PRO A 94 7.36 9.40 3.82
N ILE A 95 6.89 9.84 4.99
CA ILE A 95 6.20 9.00 5.98
C ILE A 95 4.91 8.37 5.44
N PHE A 96 4.24 9.05 4.50
CA PHE A 96 3.02 8.57 3.85
C PHE A 96 3.27 7.50 2.77
N LYS A 97 4.54 7.16 2.49
CA LYS A 97 4.90 6.14 1.50
C LYS A 97 5.14 4.80 2.18
N LYS A 98 4.30 3.82 1.87
CA LYS A 98 4.43 2.46 2.35
C LYS A 98 5.04 1.58 1.27
N ARG A 99 5.81 0.58 1.67
CA ARG A 99 6.49 -0.36 0.77
C ARG A 99 6.08 -1.80 1.06
N VAL A 100 5.93 -2.56 0.00
CA VAL A 100 5.98 -4.01 0.01
C VAL A 100 7.23 -4.45 -0.74
N GLN A 101 8.06 -5.26 -0.11
CA GLN A 101 9.18 -5.88 -0.79
C GLN A 101 8.70 -7.16 -1.48
N LEU A 102 8.84 -7.21 -2.80
CA LEU A 102 8.51 -8.36 -3.62
C LEU A 102 9.80 -9.14 -3.90
N PRO A 103 10.03 -10.26 -3.21
CA PRO A 103 11.24 -11.04 -3.40
C PRO A 103 11.22 -11.75 -4.76
N LEU A 104 12.40 -12.02 -5.31
CA LEU A 104 12.55 -12.64 -6.61
C LEU A 104 11.79 -13.98 -6.74
N TRP A 105 11.72 -14.77 -5.67
CA TRP A 105 11.01 -16.04 -5.69
C TRP A 105 9.50 -15.91 -5.98
N PHE A 106 8.90 -14.72 -5.84
CA PHE A 106 7.52 -14.49 -6.27
C PHE A 106 7.40 -14.67 -7.78
N ASN A 107 8.35 -14.12 -8.52
CA ASN A 107 8.39 -14.25 -9.97
C ASN A 107 8.68 -15.69 -10.39
N ASP A 108 9.64 -16.35 -9.74
CA ASP A 108 9.99 -17.75 -10.02
C ASP A 108 8.77 -18.66 -9.79
N TYR A 109 8.09 -18.48 -8.68
CA TYR A 109 6.87 -19.22 -8.35
C TYR A 109 5.75 -18.95 -9.36
N THR A 110 5.54 -17.70 -9.72
CA THR A 110 4.49 -17.31 -10.67
C THR A 110 4.74 -17.90 -12.04
N ASN A 111 5.98 -17.85 -12.53
CA ASN A 111 6.34 -18.46 -13.82
C ASN A 111 6.11 -19.97 -13.80
N MET A 112 6.56 -20.65 -12.75
CA MET A 112 6.32 -22.08 -12.57
C MET A 112 4.81 -22.41 -12.60
N VAL A 113 3.99 -21.65 -11.87
CA VAL A 113 2.53 -21.89 -11.84
C VAL A 113 1.90 -21.61 -13.20
N ASN A 114 2.28 -20.54 -13.89
CA ASN A 114 1.77 -20.22 -15.23
C ASN A 114 2.09 -21.32 -16.26
N GLU A 115 3.28 -21.93 -16.16
CA GLU A 115 3.68 -23.05 -17.03
C GLU A 115 2.92 -24.33 -16.73
N GLN A 116 2.75 -24.68 -15.45
CA GLN A 116 2.16 -25.94 -15.01
C GLN A 116 0.62 -25.90 -14.98
N ASN A 117 0.05 -24.80 -14.54
CA ASN A 117 -1.40 -24.63 -14.42
C ASN A 117 -1.86 -23.17 -14.60
N PRO A 118 -2.02 -22.71 -15.85
CA PRO A 118 -2.37 -21.32 -16.15
C PRO A 118 -3.78 -20.90 -15.68
N LYS A 119 -4.59 -21.83 -15.18
CA LYS A 119 -5.91 -21.52 -14.62
C LYS A 119 -5.84 -20.98 -13.19
N ILE A 120 -4.70 -21.13 -12.52
CA ILE A 120 -4.48 -20.58 -11.19
C ILE A 120 -4.19 -19.09 -11.30
N ASP A 121 -4.97 -18.28 -10.60
CA ASP A 121 -4.75 -16.83 -10.53
C ASP A 121 -3.75 -16.49 -9.42
N VAL A 122 -2.52 -16.15 -9.79
CA VAL A 122 -1.48 -15.74 -8.84
C VAL A 122 -1.58 -14.25 -8.57
N ARG A 123 -1.64 -13.86 -7.28
CA ARG A 123 -1.75 -12.48 -6.82
C ARG A 123 -0.61 -12.10 -5.87
N TYR A 124 -0.13 -10.85 -5.97
CA TYR A 124 0.88 -10.28 -5.07
C TYR A 124 0.20 -9.35 -4.07
N ILE A 125 0.10 -9.81 -2.83
CA ILE A 125 -0.70 -9.13 -1.80
C ILE A 125 0.20 -8.49 -0.74
N GLY A 126 0.03 -7.18 -0.57
CA GLY A 126 0.51 -6.45 0.59
C GLY A 126 -0.53 -6.47 1.70
N VAL A 127 -0.10 -6.57 2.96
CA VAL A 127 -0.98 -6.42 4.12
C VAL A 127 -0.47 -5.26 4.96
N TYR A 128 -1.25 -4.20 5.01
CA TYR A 128 -1.02 -3.06 5.88
C TYR A 128 -1.84 -3.24 7.16
N HIS A 129 -1.16 -3.22 8.30
CA HIS A 129 -1.80 -3.26 9.61
C HIS A 129 -1.77 -1.86 10.24
N TYR A 130 -2.87 -1.45 10.84
CA TYR A 130 -3.00 -0.18 11.56
C TYR A 130 -3.34 -0.43 13.04
N GLY A 131 -2.89 0.51 13.89
CA GLY A 131 -3.01 0.42 15.34
C GLY A 131 -1.75 -0.13 16.03
N ASP A 132 -1.62 0.17 17.32
CA ASP A 132 -0.40 -0.10 18.09
C ASP A 132 -0.24 -1.58 18.46
N THR A 133 -1.36 -2.29 18.60
CA THR A 133 -1.38 -3.72 18.95
C THR A 133 -1.96 -4.51 17.78
N PHE A 134 -1.33 -5.65 17.48
CA PHE A 134 -1.83 -6.51 16.42
C PHE A 134 -3.26 -6.95 16.70
N HIS A 135 -4.12 -6.67 15.73
CA HIS A 135 -5.48 -7.16 15.67
C HIS A 135 -5.79 -7.58 14.24
N GLY A 136 -6.15 -8.86 14.03
CA GLY A 136 -6.33 -9.42 12.68
C GLY A 136 -7.40 -8.73 11.83
N ASP A 137 -8.26 -7.92 12.45
CA ASP A 137 -9.28 -7.15 11.77
C ASP A 137 -8.79 -5.76 11.31
N ASN A 138 -7.68 -5.26 11.88
CA ASN A 138 -7.13 -3.94 11.58
C ASN A 138 -6.18 -3.97 10.39
N VAL A 139 -6.66 -4.46 9.26
CA VAL A 139 -5.84 -4.61 8.06
C VAL A 139 -6.51 -4.07 6.80
N ILE A 140 -5.68 -3.59 5.91
CA ILE A 140 -6.02 -3.25 4.54
C ILE A 140 -5.14 -4.10 3.63
N PHE A 141 -5.74 -4.73 2.65
CA PHE A 141 -5.02 -5.50 1.63
C PHE A 141 -4.66 -4.62 0.45
N VAL A 142 -3.54 -4.91 -0.18
CA VAL A 142 -3.08 -4.20 -1.38
C VAL A 142 -2.75 -5.23 -2.45
N ASP A 143 -3.47 -5.21 -3.56
CA ASP A 143 -3.18 -6.07 -4.71
C ASP A 143 -2.28 -5.30 -5.70
N PHE A 144 -1.07 -5.83 -5.89
CA PHE A 144 -0.11 -5.32 -6.87
C PHE A 144 -0.16 -6.21 -8.11
N LYS A 145 -0.64 -5.72 -9.23
CA LYS A 145 -0.71 -6.53 -10.46
C LYS A 145 0.66 -7.12 -10.79
N LYS A 146 0.74 -8.44 -10.75
CA LYS A 146 1.97 -9.23 -10.90
C LYS A 146 2.75 -8.91 -12.18
N ASP A 147 2.05 -8.67 -13.29
CA ASP A 147 2.64 -8.51 -14.62
C ASP A 147 3.70 -7.40 -14.67
N THR A 148 3.50 -6.35 -13.86
CA THR A 148 4.48 -5.27 -13.69
C THR A 148 5.83 -5.73 -13.18
N TYR A 149 5.83 -6.76 -12.34
CA TYR A 149 7.02 -7.20 -11.60
C TYR A 149 7.66 -8.44 -12.22
N LEU A 150 6.93 -9.20 -13.02
CA LEU A 150 7.41 -10.40 -13.70
C LEU A 150 8.54 -10.12 -14.70
N THR A 151 8.54 -8.93 -15.29
CA THR A 151 9.56 -8.52 -16.28
C THR A 151 10.91 -8.13 -15.66
N LYS A 152 10.94 -7.91 -14.34
CA LYS A 152 12.17 -7.50 -13.64
C LYS A 152 13.04 -8.70 -13.31
N LYS A 153 14.07 -8.92 -14.10
CA LYS A 153 15.01 -10.04 -13.93
C LYS A 153 16.07 -9.71 -12.87
N GLY A 154 16.38 -10.69 -12.03
CA GLY A 154 17.62 -10.73 -11.22
C GLY A 154 17.59 -9.96 -9.89
N HIS A 155 16.54 -9.21 -9.54
CA HIS A 155 16.51 -8.41 -8.31
C HIS A 155 15.14 -8.45 -7.60
N ASN A 156 15.16 -8.33 -6.28
CA ASN A 156 13.95 -8.05 -5.51
C ASN A 156 13.34 -6.72 -5.99
N SER A 157 12.04 -6.70 -6.17
CA SER A 157 11.30 -5.50 -6.53
C SER A 157 10.67 -4.86 -5.30
N SER A 158 10.38 -3.57 -5.39
CA SER A 158 9.59 -2.86 -4.38
C SER A 158 8.34 -2.29 -5.02
N ALA A 159 7.20 -2.59 -4.43
CA ALA A 159 5.93 -1.98 -4.76
C ALA A 159 5.57 -0.96 -3.68
N HIS A 160 4.86 0.08 -4.06
CA HIS A 160 4.54 1.19 -3.16
C HIS A 160 3.05 1.50 -3.20
N VAL A 161 2.53 1.83 -2.03
CA VAL A 161 1.20 2.38 -1.83
C VAL A 161 1.31 3.56 -0.90
N TYR A 162 0.37 4.47 -0.93
CA TYR A 162 0.40 5.68 -0.11
C TYR A 162 -0.71 5.64 0.94
N THR A 163 -0.48 6.32 2.06
CA THR A 163 -1.48 6.40 3.14
C THR A 163 -2.83 6.89 2.63
N ASN A 164 -2.83 7.83 1.65
CA ASN A 164 -4.07 8.27 1.02
C ASN A 164 -4.83 7.14 0.31
N ASP A 165 -4.14 6.24 -0.37
CA ASP A 165 -4.78 5.09 -1.05
C ASP A 165 -5.42 4.15 -0.03
N LEU A 166 -4.73 3.91 1.08
CA LEU A 166 -5.22 3.11 2.19
C LEU A 166 -6.45 3.76 2.84
N PHE A 167 -6.39 5.09 3.04
CA PHE A 167 -7.52 5.85 3.57
C PHE A 167 -8.75 5.77 2.68
N GLN A 168 -8.57 5.81 1.36
CA GLN A 168 -9.65 5.64 0.41
C GLN A 168 -10.28 4.26 0.51
N ALA A 169 -9.49 3.20 0.64
CA ALA A 169 -10.01 1.85 0.86
C ALA A 169 -10.81 1.75 2.17
N MET A 170 -10.33 2.37 3.26
CA MET A 170 -11.08 2.43 4.51
C MET A 170 -12.45 3.08 4.33
N THR A 171 -12.54 4.09 3.49
CA THR A 171 -13.77 4.86 3.27
C THR A 171 -14.73 4.15 2.33
N TYR A 172 -14.25 3.65 1.19
CA TYR A 172 -15.10 3.15 0.09
C TYR A 172 -15.10 1.62 -0.06
N GLY A 173 -14.23 0.93 0.66
CA GLY A 173 -14.10 -0.51 0.58
C GLY A 173 -13.03 -0.96 -0.40
N VAL A 174 -13.04 -0.48 -1.62
CA VAL A 174 -12.02 -0.74 -2.65
C VAL A 174 -11.65 0.58 -3.32
N PHE A 175 -10.36 0.77 -3.56
CA PHE A 175 -9.84 1.89 -4.34
C PHE A 175 -8.73 1.41 -5.24
N THR A 176 -8.84 1.66 -6.54
CA THR A 176 -7.82 1.29 -7.53
C THR A 176 -7.28 2.55 -8.20
N LYS A 177 -5.98 2.60 -8.37
CA LYS A 177 -5.29 3.62 -9.15
C LYS A 177 -4.29 3.00 -10.10
N GLU A 178 -3.86 3.78 -11.07
CA GLU A 178 -2.67 3.50 -11.86
C GLU A 178 -1.48 4.31 -11.34
N ASP A 179 -0.31 3.69 -11.27
CA ASP A 179 0.93 4.40 -11.01
C ASP A 179 1.43 5.09 -12.31
N TYR A 180 2.53 5.83 -12.19
CA TYR A 180 3.12 6.53 -13.34
C TYR A 180 3.47 5.61 -14.53
N PHE A 181 3.67 4.32 -14.27
CA PHE A 181 4.01 3.34 -15.30
C PHE A 181 2.78 2.60 -15.86
N GLY A 182 1.58 3.03 -15.51
CA GLY A 182 0.33 2.37 -15.90
C GLY A 182 0.05 1.07 -15.15
N ASN A 183 0.72 0.85 -14.00
CA ASN A 183 0.47 -0.34 -13.19
C ASN A 183 -0.71 -0.08 -12.26
N SER A 184 -1.68 -0.93 -12.33
CA SER A 184 -2.83 -0.87 -11.45
C SER A 184 -2.47 -1.39 -10.05
N ILE A 185 -2.84 -0.62 -9.03
CA ILE A 185 -2.69 -0.94 -7.61
C ILE A 185 -4.06 -0.79 -6.98
N SER A 186 -4.56 -1.85 -6.37
CA SER A 186 -5.84 -1.83 -5.66
C SER A 186 -5.61 -1.93 -4.15
N THR A 187 -6.20 -1.01 -3.40
CA THR A 187 -6.27 -1.07 -1.95
C THR A 187 -7.66 -1.52 -1.54
N ILE A 188 -7.74 -2.48 -0.65
CA ILE A 188 -8.98 -3.19 -0.37
C ILE A 188 -9.18 -3.28 1.14
N ARG A 189 -10.30 -2.74 1.63
CA ARG A 189 -10.70 -2.91 3.02
C ARG A 189 -11.00 -4.38 3.31
N ARG A 190 -10.69 -4.80 4.52
CA ARG A 190 -10.76 -6.22 4.95
C ARG A 190 -12.07 -6.91 4.55
N ASP A 191 -13.21 -6.31 4.84
CA ASP A 191 -14.54 -6.87 4.57
C ASP A 191 -14.89 -7.02 3.08
N LYS A 192 -14.12 -6.37 2.19
CA LYS A 192 -14.29 -6.42 0.73
C LYS A 192 -13.29 -7.34 0.04
N PHE A 193 -12.31 -7.88 0.75
CA PHE A 193 -11.19 -8.58 0.12
C PHE A 193 -11.61 -9.87 -0.59
N GLN A 194 -12.48 -10.70 0.00
CA GLN A 194 -12.96 -11.90 -0.66
C GLN A 194 -13.78 -11.56 -1.90
N ASP A 195 -14.69 -10.59 -1.80
CA ASP A 195 -15.54 -10.16 -2.93
C ASP A 195 -14.68 -9.56 -4.05
N TYR A 196 -13.64 -8.80 -3.70
CA TYR A 196 -12.68 -8.27 -4.66
C TYR A 196 -11.97 -9.39 -5.43
N LEU A 197 -11.39 -10.38 -4.75
CA LEU A 197 -10.72 -11.52 -5.38
C LEU A 197 -11.64 -12.28 -6.32
N THR A 198 -12.93 -12.41 -5.96
CA THR A 198 -13.93 -13.15 -6.73
C THR A 198 -14.66 -12.30 -7.77
N ASN A 199 -14.20 -11.06 -8.01
CA ASN A 199 -14.79 -10.08 -8.95
C ASN A 199 -16.27 -9.75 -8.67
N LYS A 200 -16.68 -9.77 -7.40
CA LYS A 200 -18.03 -9.37 -6.97
C LYS A 200 -18.12 -7.89 -6.60
N VAL A 201 -17.00 -7.21 -6.45
CA VAL A 201 -16.91 -5.76 -6.19
C VAL A 201 -16.26 -5.10 -7.38
N SER A 202 -16.95 -4.10 -7.94
CA SER A 202 -16.36 -3.19 -8.92
C SER A 202 -15.48 -2.15 -8.24
N ASP A 203 -14.36 -1.82 -8.84
CA ASP A 203 -13.50 -0.73 -8.42
C ASP A 203 -14.28 0.60 -8.51
N THR A 204 -14.31 1.35 -7.43
CA THR A 204 -14.88 2.70 -7.45
C THR A 204 -13.76 3.70 -7.70
N ASN A 205 -13.55 4.03 -8.97
CA ASN A 205 -12.59 5.04 -9.40
C ASN A 205 -13.30 6.30 -9.86
N SER A 206 -13.99 7.02 -8.98
CA SER A 206 -14.47 8.33 -9.40
C SER A 206 -13.66 9.44 -8.71
N LEU A 207 -13.24 10.43 -9.50
CA LEU A 207 -12.68 11.68 -8.99
C LEU A 207 -13.61 12.35 -7.97
N PHE A 208 -14.92 12.15 -8.08
CA PHE A 208 -15.91 12.62 -7.12
C PHE A 208 -15.76 11.96 -5.75
N ASP A 209 -15.33 10.72 -5.68
CA ASP A 209 -15.12 10.03 -4.42
C ASP A 209 -13.88 10.55 -3.71
N LEU A 210 -12.86 11.01 -4.44
CA LEU A 210 -11.73 11.75 -3.89
C LEU A 210 -12.17 12.98 -3.08
N PHE A 211 -13.11 13.77 -3.60
CA PHE A 211 -13.60 14.96 -2.91
C PHE A 211 -14.42 14.64 -1.66
N ARG A 212 -15.11 13.51 -1.61
CA ARG A 212 -15.85 13.07 -0.41
C ARG A 212 -14.94 12.70 0.75
N ILE A 213 -13.77 12.10 0.49
CA ILE A 213 -12.81 11.72 1.51
C ILE A 213 -12.31 12.94 2.28
N PHE A 214 -12.13 14.05 1.58
CA PHE A 214 -11.59 15.28 2.16
C PHE A 214 -12.59 16.03 3.06
N ASN A 215 -13.86 15.71 3.01
CA ASN A 215 -14.86 16.30 3.89
C ASN A 215 -14.87 15.70 5.32
N TYR A 216 -14.08 14.67 5.58
CA TYR A 216 -13.97 14.06 6.91
C TYR A 216 -12.72 14.54 7.66
N GLY A 217 -12.73 15.78 8.14
CA GLY A 217 -11.76 16.26 9.13
C GLY A 217 -10.49 16.94 8.60
N PHE A 218 -10.07 16.66 7.37
CA PHE A 218 -9.09 17.46 6.64
C PHE A 218 -9.75 18.09 5.45
N THR A 219 -9.66 19.39 5.30
CA THR A 219 -9.97 20.00 4.02
C THR A 219 -8.91 19.56 3.01
N PHE A 220 -9.31 19.31 1.77
CA PHE A 220 -8.41 19.00 0.66
C PHE A 220 -7.20 19.96 0.61
N GLY A 221 -7.45 21.26 0.84
CA GLY A 221 -6.41 22.25 0.88
C GLY A 221 -5.39 22.09 2.03
N GLN A 222 -5.82 21.57 3.17
CA GLN A 222 -4.89 21.27 4.28
C GLN A 222 -4.02 20.05 3.96
N TRP A 223 -4.59 19.04 3.34
CA TRP A 223 -3.87 17.86 2.90
C TRP A 223 -2.85 18.21 1.82
N LEU A 224 -3.23 18.98 0.80
CA LEU A 224 -2.31 19.47 -0.24
C LEU A 224 -1.17 20.29 0.36
N LYS A 225 -1.46 21.20 1.28
CA LYS A 225 -0.41 21.99 1.97
C LYS A 225 0.55 21.11 2.77
N ALA A 226 0.05 20.08 3.44
CA ALA A 226 0.89 19.12 4.15
C ALA A 226 1.77 18.31 3.17
N LEU A 227 1.22 17.86 2.07
CA LEU A 227 1.97 17.14 1.03
C LEU A 227 3.02 18.02 0.35
N ASP A 228 2.70 19.26 0.05
CA ASP A 228 3.66 20.22 -0.53
C ASP A 228 4.80 20.53 0.45
N ALA A 229 4.48 20.71 1.73
CA ALA A 229 5.50 20.91 2.76
C ALA A 229 6.43 19.68 2.91
N ILE A 230 5.87 18.46 2.88
CA ILE A 230 6.64 17.22 2.94
C ILE A 230 7.49 17.05 1.66
N LYS A 231 6.96 17.41 0.50
CA LYS A 231 7.69 17.40 -0.77
C LYS A 231 8.88 18.36 -0.73
N GLU A 232 8.67 19.60 -0.33
CA GLU A 232 9.76 20.58 -0.20
C GLU A 232 10.83 20.13 0.79
N MET A 233 10.42 19.53 1.91
CA MET A 233 11.36 18.97 2.88
C MET A 233 12.19 17.83 2.29
N HIS A 234 11.55 16.94 1.55
CA HIS A 234 12.23 15.82 0.91
C HIS A 234 13.23 16.31 -0.15
N GLU A 235 12.85 17.28 -0.97
CA GLU A 235 13.72 17.89 -1.99
C GLU A 235 14.92 18.59 -1.36
N LYS A 236 14.70 19.34 -0.27
CA LYS A 236 15.77 20.01 0.47
C LYS A 236 16.71 19.05 1.19
N THR A 237 16.19 17.93 1.70
CA THR A 237 16.99 16.96 2.47
C THR A 237 17.78 16.01 1.57
N THR A 238 17.28 15.70 0.39
CA THR A 238 17.87 14.70 -0.50
C THR A 238 18.57 15.31 -1.70
N GLY A 239 18.41 16.61 -1.95
CA GLY A 239 18.86 17.27 -3.17
C GLY A 239 18.17 16.75 -4.45
N ILE A 240 17.13 15.95 -4.29
CA ILE A 240 16.40 15.30 -5.39
C ILE A 240 15.09 16.03 -5.61
N SER A 241 14.99 16.77 -6.71
CA SER A 241 13.76 17.42 -7.13
C SER A 241 12.74 16.37 -7.58
N GLY A 242 11.53 16.46 -7.04
CA GLY A 242 10.46 15.46 -7.29
C GLY A 242 10.03 15.33 -8.76
N GLY A 243 10.40 16.28 -9.61
CA GLY A 243 10.05 16.28 -11.05
C GLY A 243 10.99 15.50 -11.97
N LYS A 244 12.12 15.01 -11.47
CA LYS A 244 13.17 14.39 -12.31
C LYS A 244 13.38 12.89 -12.09
N GLN A 245 12.73 12.28 -11.13
CA GLN A 245 12.88 10.83 -10.89
C GLN A 245 11.66 10.05 -11.39
N ASN A 246 11.94 9.05 -12.22
CA ASN A 246 10.97 8.08 -12.71
C ASN A 246 10.14 7.49 -11.55
N GLY A 247 8.82 7.56 -11.63
CA GLY A 247 7.89 7.00 -10.66
C GLY A 247 7.31 7.97 -9.62
N ARG A 248 7.74 9.22 -9.58
CA ARG A 248 7.22 10.23 -8.63
C ARG A 248 6.20 11.20 -9.23
N ALA A 249 6.19 11.35 -10.55
CA ALA A 249 5.40 12.36 -11.24
C ALA A 249 3.87 12.18 -11.06
N GLY A 250 3.39 10.94 -11.01
CA GLY A 250 1.95 10.67 -10.93
C GLY A 250 1.29 11.13 -9.64
N PHE A 251 2.00 11.06 -8.50
CA PHE A 251 1.44 11.48 -7.21
C PHE A 251 1.39 13.00 -7.03
N TRP A 252 2.37 13.70 -7.64
CA TRP A 252 2.52 15.15 -7.47
C TRP A 252 1.80 15.98 -8.55
N ASN A 253 1.44 15.37 -9.68
CA ASN A 253 0.78 16.06 -10.80
C ASN A 253 -0.73 16.33 -10.62
N ILE A 254 -1.33 15.93 -9.50
CA ILE A 254 -2.74 16.23 -9.21
C ILE A 254 -3.00 17.75 -9.08
N ASN A 255 -1.94 18.55 -8.90
CA ASN A 255 -2.04 19.97 -8.60
C ASN A 255 -1.93 20.91 -9.82
N SER A 256 -1.72 20.43 -11.04
CA SER A 256 -1.51 21.31 -12.19
C SER A 256 -2.77 21.71 -12.95
N THR A 257 -3.95 21.22 -12.56
CA THR A 257 -5.20 21.47 -13.32
C THR A 257 -6.27 22.28 -12.60
N SER A 258 -5.99 22.86 -11.42
CA SER A 258 -7.00 23.64 -10.68
C SER A 258 -6.73 25.15 -10.63
N SER A 259 -5.96 25.70 -11.57
CA SER A 259 -5.85 27.14 -11.77
C SER A 259 -6.21 27.50 -13.21
N GLN A 260 -7.47 27.44 -13.52
CA GLN A 260 -8.15 28.28 -14.53
C GLN A 260 -9.59 28.50 -14.08
#